data_9ad09c2eaf128f3e2dc98256ed5a4f14
#
_entry.id   9ad09c2eaf128f3e2dc98256ed5a4f14
#
_cell.length_a   1.000
_cell.length_b   1.000
_cell.length_c   1.000
_cell.angle_alpha   90.00
_cell.angle_beta   90.00
_cell.angle_gamma   90.00
#
_symmetry.space_group_name_H-M   'P 1'
#
loop_
_entity.id
_entity.type
_entity.pdbx_description
1 polymer ?
#
loop_
_entity_poly.entity_id
_entity_poly.type
_entity_poly.pdbx_seq_one_letter_code
_entity_poly.pdbx_strand_id
1 'polypeptide(L)'
;ISLPRTMTLSMTHLATIFLVSMASLMTAGSISILSFSINLQSVPLSIIGISYSLAAFPTLSRRFRENNLEAFRQQMATTARFIIFWSLPTTALFIVLRAQIVRVILGSGLFGWDDTRLTAASLALFVLSSMFQCLLLLFMRGFYSAGFTKKPFFINLVSTLVMVVGTWGLVKIFYFSEEFRYFVSALLKVEDLSGTAVLMLPLGFSIASIINGLIYWVAFEREFRGFSRGVVRTFFDGLGASVIMGATAYIGLSIFAPLLDTSTLVGIFLQGLGAGLIAILAGIVILFLLKSRELSLIWGVVRGKFWKAKVIATDPEIV
;
A
#
# COMPACT_ATOMS: atom_id res chain seq x y z
N ILE A 1 19.42 -22.71 6.22
CA ILE A 1 19.11 -21.34 5.70
C ILE A 1 17.73 -21.32 5.02
N SER A 2 17.29 -22.41 4.34
CA SER A 2 16.00 -22.48 3.65
C SER A 2 14.79 -22.57 4.58
N LEU A 3 14.86 -23.35 5.66
CA LEU A 3 13.74 -23.64 6.54
C LEU A 3 13.08 -22.36 7.16
N PRO A 4 13.81 -21.43 7.81
CA PRO A 4 13.19 -20.22 8.36
C PRO A 4 12.54 -19.33 7.27
N ARG A 5 13.09 -19.30 6.07
CA ARG A 5 12.52 -18.53 4.95
C ARG A 5 11.20 -19.13 4.47
N THR A 6 11.13 -20.44 4.33
CA THR A 6 9.90 -21.15 3.96
C THR A 6 8.82 -20.96 5.03
N MET A 7 9.20 -21.10 6.31
CA MET A 7 8.28 -20.86 7.42
C MET A 7 7.73 -19.42 7.45
N THR A 8 8.56 -18.42 7.11
CA THR A 8 8.10 -17.03 7.01
C THR A 8 7.01 -16.86 5.92
N LEU A 9 7.16 -17.51 4.77
CA LEU A 9 6.15 -17.50 3.72
C LEU A 9 4.87 -18.22 4.17
N SER A 10 5.00 -19.35 4.88
CA SER A 10 3.86 -20.09 5.42
C SER A 10 3.04 -19.26 6.41
N MET A 11 3.67 -18.38 7.21
CA MET A 11 2.96 -17.49 8.13
C MET A 11 2.00 -16.52 7.40
N THR A 12 2.39 -16.01 6.24
CA THR A 12 1.51 -15.15 5.44
C THR A 12 0.28 -15.91 4.94
N HIS A 13 0.45 -17.15 4.51
CA HIS A 13 -0.67 -18.00 4.09
C HIS A 13 -1.58 -18.37 5.27
N LEU A 14 -1.02 -18.68 6.43
CA LEU A 14 -1.80 -18.94 7.67
C LEU A 14 -2.64 -17.73 8.06
N ALA A 15 -2.08 -16.51 7.95
CA ALA A 15 -2.81 -15.28 8.18
C ALA A 15 -4.02 -15.14 7.24
N THR A 16 -3.84 -15.41 5.95
CA THR A 16 -4.92 -15.35 4.96
C THR A 16 -5.99 -16.42 5.23
N ILE A 17 -5.57 -17.65 5.54
CA ILE A 17 -6.51 -18.74 5.91
C ILE A 17 -7.34 -18.36 7.11
N PHE A 18 -6.73 -17.76 8.14
CA PHE A 18 -7.45 -17.28 9.32
C PHE A 18 -8.50 -16.24 8.96
N LEU A 19 -8.15 -15.23 8.13
CA LEU A 19 -9.11 -14.19 7.71
C LEU A 19 -10.28 -14.77 6.92
N VAL A 20 -10.01 -15.69 5.99
CA VAL A 20 -11.06 -16.36 5.21
C VAL A 20 -11.94 -17.25 6.10
N SER A 21 -11.35 -17.97 7.07
CA SER A 21 -12.09 -18.76 8.04
C SER A 21 -13.00 -17.90 8.90
N MET A 22 -12.53 -16.74 9.36
CA MET A 22 -13.36 -15.77 10.08
C MET A 22 -14.49 -15.22 9.23
N ALA A 23 -14.20 -14.88 7.94
CA ALA A 23 -15.21 -14.40 7.01
C ALA A 23 -16.30 -15.44 6.72
N SER A 24 -15.96 -16.74 6.71
CA SER A 24 -16.92 -17.84 6.50
C SER A 24 -17.95 -18.00 7.62
N LEU A 25 -17.63 -17.51 8.82
CA LEU A 25 -18.52 -17.50 9.99
C LEU A 25 -19.42 -16.25 10.04
N MET A 26 -19.27 -15.33 9.10
CA MET A 26 -20.03 -14.08 9.02
C MET A 26 -21.19 -14.21 8.02
N THR A 27 -21.82 -13.08 7.67
CA THR A 27 -22.93 -13.03 6.72
C THR A 27 -22.51 -13.53 5.33
N ALA A 28 -23.48 -14.07 4.58
CA ALA A 28 -23.28 -14.49 3.19
C ALA A 28 -22.65 -13.33 2.38
N GLY A 29 -21.68 -13.65 1.51
CA GLY A 29 -20.94 -12.65 0.73
C GLY A 29 -19.66 -12.12 1.40
N SER A 30 -19.45 -12.31 2.71
CA SER A 30 -18.27 -11.80 3.44
C SER A 30 -16.95 -12.30 2.85
N ILE A 31 -16.87 -13.56 2.42
CA ILE A 31 -15.66 -14.12 1.77
C ILE A 31 -15.39 -13.40 0.45
N SER A 32 -16.40 -13.12 -0.35
CA SER A 32 -16.27 -12.42 -1.64
C SER A 32 -15.80 -10.99 -1.44
N ILE A 33 -16.40 -10.25 -0.50
CA ILE A 33 -16.00 -8.88 -0.13
C ILE A 33 -14.52 -8.85 0.27
N LEU A 34 -14.12 -9.77 1.16
CA LEU A 34 -12.74 -9.88 1.63
C LEU A 34 -11.77 -10.19 0.47
N SER A 35 -12.11 -11.18 -0.36
CA SER A 35 -11.25 -11.64 -1.47
C SER A 35 -11.10 -10.56 -2.54
N PHE A 36 -12.17 -9.87 -2.93
CA PHE A 36 -12.10 -8.77 -3.89
C PHE A 36 -11.26 -7.60 -3.35
N SER A 37 -11.42 -7.26 -2.09
CA SER A 37 -10.65 -6.17 -1.46
C SER A 37 -9.16 -6.50 -1.39
N ILE A 38 -8.78 -7.74 -1.04
CA ILE A 38 -7.40 -8.22 -1.03
C ILE A 38 -6.81 -8.16 -2.45
N ASN A 39 -7.56 -8.61 -3.46
CA ASN A 39 -7.10 -8.60 -4.84
C ASN A 39 -6.85 -7.16 -5.34
N LEU A 40 -7.76 -6.24 -5.07
CA LEU A 40 -7.60 -4.84 -5.46
C LEU A 40 -6.41 -4.17 -4.73
N GLN A 41 -6.25 -4.41 -3.42
CA GLN A 41 -5.13 -3.90 -2.64
C GLN A 41 -3.77 -4.49 -3.10
N SER A 42 -3.76 -5.71 -3.65
CA SER A 42 -2.54 -6.35 -4.12
C SER A 42 -1.90 -5.63 -5.31
N VAL A 43 -2.67 -4.82 -6.06
CA VAL A 43 -2.17 -4.09 -7.23
C VAL A 43 -1.09 -3.08 -6.85
N PRO A 44 -1.34 -2.07 -5.99
CA PRO A 44 -0.28 -1.14 -5.58
C PRO A 44 0.87 -1.85 -4.84
N LEU A 45 0.58 -2.89 -4.05
CA LEU A 45 1.62 -3.67 -3.36
C LEU A 45 2.58 -4.33 -4.36
N SER A 46 2.06 -4.89 -5.45
CA SER A 46 2.85 -5.56 -6.49
C SER A 46 3.68 -4.56 -7.29
N ILE A 47 3.05 -3.46 -7.73
CA ILE A 47 3.70 -2.45 -8.58
C ILE A 47 4.79 -1.71 -7.78
N ILE A 48 4.53 -1.34 -6.53
CA ILE A 48 5.47 -0.55 -5.73
C ILE A 48 6.35 -1.48 -4.87
N GLY A 49 5.73 -2.22 -3.94
CA GLY A 49 6.47 -2.99 -2.93
C GLY A 49 7.34 -4.08 -3.53
N ILE A 50 6.76 -4.96 -4.33
CA ILE A 50 7.48 -6.10 -4.93
C ILE A 50 8.53 -5.60 -5.92
N SER A 51 8.19 -4.68 -6.82
CA SER A 51 9.10 -4.23 -7.88
C SER A 51 10.33 -3.52 -7.32
N TYR A 52 10.16 -2.52 -6.46
CA TYR A 52 11.28 -1.80 -5.87
C TYR A 52 12.16 -2.68 -4.97
N SER A 53 11.54 -3.53 -4.15
CA SER A 53 12.29 -4.40 -3.26
C SER A 53 13.04 -5.51 -4.03
N LEU A 54 12.46 -6.02 -5.15
CA LEU A 54 13.12 -7.01 -6.02
C LEU A 54 14.30 -6.40 -6.77
N ALA A 55 14.12 -5.22 -7.33
CA ALA A 55 15.18 -4.51 -8.05
C ALA A 55 16.37 -4.12 -7.14
N ALA A 56 16.10 -3.81 -5.87
CA ALA A 56 17.16 -3.47 -4.92
C ALA A 56 17.97 -4.68 -4.42
N PHE A 57 17.37 -5.89 -4.39
CA PHE A 57 17.95 -7.07 -3.75
C PHE A 57 19.36 -7.47 -4.26
N PRO A 58 19.64 -7.53 -5.58
CA PRO A 58 21.00 -7.88 -6.07
C PRO A 58 22.07 -6.88 -5.62
N THR A 59 21.75 -5.58 -5.67
CA THR A 59 22.65 -4.53 -5.24
C THR A 59 22.90 -4.58 -3.74
N LEU A 60 21.86 -4.80 -2.93
CA LEU A 60 21.97 -4.99 -1.48
C LEU A 60 22.88 -6.16 -1.13
N SER A 61 22.66 -7.32 -1.77
CA SER A 61 23.47 -8.52 -1.55
C SER A 61 24.93 -8.32 -1.94
N ARG A 62 25.20 -7.59 -3.02
CA ARG A 62 26.56 -7.27 -3.45
C ARG A 62 27.24 -6.34 -2.45
N ARG A 63 26.62 -5.21 -2.07
CA ARG A 63 27.18 -4.24 -1.14
C ARG A 63 27.49 -4.84 0.24
N PHE A 64 26.63 -5.72 0.71
CA PHE A 64 26.84 -6.42 1.97
C PHE A 64 28.03 -7.37 1.89
N ARG A 65 28.20 -8.15 0.80
CA ARG A 65 29.36 -9.04 0.60
C ARG A 65 30.68 -8.28 0.46
N GLU A 66 30.64 -7.07 -0.11
CA GLU A 66 31.80 -6.16 -0.20
C GLU A 66 32.16 -5.50 1.14
N ASN A 67 31.47 -5.86 2.26
CA ASN A 67 31.58 -5.21 3.57
C ASN A 67 31.34 -3.70 3.56
N ASN A 68 30.68 -3.18 2.52
CA ASN A 68 30.36 -1.76 2.39
C ASN A 68 28.99 -1.45 3.01
N LEU A 69 28.96 -1.43 4.36
CA LEU A 69 27.73 -1.20 5.12
C LEU A 69 27.14 0.18 4.87
N GLU A 70 27.96 1.19 4.57
CA GLU A 70 27.48 2.53 4.25
C GLU A 70 26.69 2.54 2.93
N ALA A 71 27.25 1.97 1.86
CA ALA A 71 26.58 1.85 0.59
C ALA A 71 25.33 0.94 0.67
N PHE A 72 25.36 -0.11 1.50
CA PHE A 72 24.21 -0.94 1.79
C PHE A 72 23.08 -0.14 2.43
N ARG A 73 23.37 0.63 3.49
CA ARG A 73 22.41 1.48 4.18
C ARG A 73 21.84 2.57 3.28
N GLN A 74 22.69 3.23 2.48
CA GLN A 74 22.25 4.23 1.50
C GLN A 74 21.32 3.65 0.45
N GLN A 75 21.60 2.45 -0.05
CA GLN A 75 20.73 1.75 -1.00
C GLN A 75 19.38 1.42 -0.37
N MET A 76 19.37 0.91 0.86
CA MET A 76 18.13 0.65 1.61
C MET A 76 17.31 1.93 1.80
N ALA A 77 17.94 3.02 2.26
CA ALA A 77 17.28 4.30 2.47
C ALA A 77 16.73 4.88 1.15
N THR A 78 17.49 4.80 0.06
CA THR A 78 17.04 5.27 -1.26
C THR A 78 15.82 4.50 -1.74
N THR A 79 15.86 3.17 -1.64
CA THR A 79 14.72 2.32 -2.05
C THR A 79 13.49 2.57 -1.17
N ALA A 80 13.68 2.70 0.15
CA ALA A 80 12.60 3.02 1.08
C ALA A 80 11.94 4.37 0.76
N ARG A 81 12.74 5.40 0.41
CA ARG A 81 12.21 6.70 -0.01
C ARG A 81 11.32 6.59 -1.23
N PHE A 82 11.74 5.87 -2.28
CA PHE A 82 10.91 5.68 -3.46
C PHE A 82 9.63 4.89 -3.17
N ILE A 83 9.71 3.87 -2.31
CA ILE A 83 8.52 3.13 -1.86
C ILE A 83 7.55 4.07 -1.14
N ILE A 84 8.00 4.88 -0.20
CA ILE A 84 7.18 5.84 0.54
C ILE A 84 6.59 6.89 -0.41
N PHE A 85 7.43 7.45 -1.28
CA PHE A 85 7.05 8.46 -2.26
C PHE A 85 5.88 8.02 -3.16
N TRP A 86 5.86 6.75 -3.58
CA TRP A 86 4.77 6.22 -4.41
C TRP A 86 3.61 5.67 -3.60
N SER A 87 3.87 4.98 -2.49
CA SER A 87 2.81 4.29 -1.74
C SER A 87 1.89 5.24 -1.00
N LEU A 88 2.37 6.33 -0.41
CA LEU A 88 1.53 7.27 0.33
C LEU A 88 0.50 7.96 -0.57
N PRO A 89 0.88 8.59 -1.73
CA PRO A 89 -0.10 9.16 -2.65
C PRO A 89 -1.08 8.13 -3.20
N THR A 90 -0.58 6.94 -3.54
CA THR A 90 -1.44 5.85 -4.02
C THR A 90 -2.46 5.43 -2.96
N THR A 91 -2.03 5.31 -1.70
CA THR A 91 -2.94 5.02 -0.57
C THR A 91 -4.05 6.06 -0.46
N ALA A 92 -3.71 7.35 -0.51
CA ALA A 92 -4.70 8.43 -0.43
C ALA A 92 -5.71 8.38 -1.58
N LEU A 93 -5.25 8.17 -2.81
CA LEU A 93 -6.12 8.04 -3.98
C LEU A 93 -7.03 6.81 -3.88
N PHE A 94 -6.51 5.64 -3.46
CA PHE A 94 -7.32 4.43 -3.28
C PHE A 94 -8.39 4.61 -2.20
N ILE A 95 -8.09 5.31 -1.11
CA ILE A 95 -9.07 5.59 -0.05
C ILE A 95 -10.19 6.49 -0.57
N VAL A 96 -9.86 7.55 -1.29
CA VAL A 96 -10.86 8.52 -1.77
C VAL A 96 -11.65 7.98 -2.96
N LEU A 97 -10.97 7.35 -3.92
CA LEU A 97 -11.58 6.80 -5.14
C LEU A 97 -12.08 5.36 -4.97
N ARG A 98 -12.13 4.84 -3.74
CA ARG A 98 -12.46 3.44 -3.45
C ARG A 98 -13.74 2.93 -4.12
N ALA A 99 -14.82 3.75 -4.10
CA ALA A 99 -16.11 3.37 -4.67
C ALA A 99 -16.05 3.31 -6.21
N GLN A 100 -15.38 4.28 -6.85
CA GLN A 100 -15.18 4.31 -8.29
C GLN A 100 -14.33 3.12 -8.75
N ILE A 101 -13.22 2.84 -8.05
CA ILE A 101 -12.34 1.70 -8.34
C ILE A 101 -13.12 0.39 -8.27
N VAL A 102 -13.83 0.15 -7.16
CA VAL A 102 -14.60 -1.08 -6.97
C VAL A 102 -15.71 -1.19 -7.99
N ARG A 103 -16.48 -0.13 -8.23
CA ARG A 103 -17.61 -0.14 -9.16
C ARG A 103 -17.18 -0.37 -10.60
N VAL A 104 -16.10 0.27 -11.03
CA VAL A 104 -15.58 0.12 -12.40
C VAL A 104 -15.05 -1.30 -12.66
N ILE A 105 -14.39 -1.91 -11.68
CA ILE A 105 -13.74 -3.22 -11.85
C ILE A 105 -14.74 -4.38 -11.62
N LEU A 106 -15.62 -4.25 -10.62
CA LEU A 106 -16.48 -5.35 -10.15
C LEU A 106 -17.96 -5.11 -10.41
N GLY A 107 -18.38 -3.91 -10.80
CA GLY A 107 -19.79 -3.51 -10.89
C GLY A 107 -20.55 -4.09 -12.08
N SER A 108 -20.52 -5.42 -12.24
CA SER A 108 -21.23 -6.14 -13.30
C SER A 108 -22.03 -7.31 -12.74
N GLY A 109 -23.05 -7.73 -13.48
CA GLY A 109 -23.88 -8.87 -13.11
C GLY A 109 -24.68 -8.64 -11.81
N LEU A 110 -24.58 -9.55 -10.86
CA LEU A 110 -25.27 -9.52 -9.57
C LEU A 110 -24.59 -8.66 -8.50
N PHE A 111 -23.41 -8.05 -8.80
CA PHE A 111 -22.69 -7.22 -7.87
C PHE A 111 -23.37 -5.86 -7.72
N GLY A 112 -24.16 -5.69 -6.66
CA GLY A 112 -24.99 -4.53 -6.39
C GLY A 112 -24.24 -3.32 -5.85
N TRP A 113 -24.98 -2.26 -5.54
CA TRP A 113 -24.41 -1.05 -4.94
C TRP A 113 -23.99 -1.29 -3.48
N ASP A 114 -24.72 -2.09 -2.74
CA ASP A 114 -24.38 -2.44 -1.35
C ASP A 114 -23.09 -3.25 -1.28
N ASP A 115 -22.91 -4.22 -2.21
CA ASP A 115 -21.65 -4.96 -2.33
C ASP A 115 -20.49 -4.03 -2.69
N THR A 116 -20.74 -3.03 -3.56
CA THR A 116 -19.76 -2.01 -3.92
C THR A 116 -19.33 -1.21 -2.70
N ARG A 117 -20.27 -0.75 -1.86
CA ARG A 117 -20.00 0.05 -0.66
C ARG A 117 -19.22 -0.74 0.38
N LEU A 118 -19.62 -1.99 0.67
CA LEU A 118 -18.91 -2.86 1.61
C LEU A 118 -17.51 -3.21 1.12
N THR A 119 -17.36 -3.56 -0.17
CA THR A 119 -16.04 -3.87 -0.75
C THR A 119 -15.14 -2.63 -0.78
N ALA A 120 -15.70 -1.45 -1.10
CA ALA A 120 -14.95 -0.19 -1.07
C ALA A 120 -14.50 0.19 0.35
N ALA A 121 -15.36 -0.01 1.36
CA ALA A 121 -15.01 0.20 2.76
C ALA A 121 -13.89 -0.76 3.21
N SER A 122 -14.01 -2.05 2.86
CA SER A 122 -12.99 -3.06 3.12
C SER A 122 -11.66 -2.72 2.43
N LEU A 123 -11.70 -2.30 1.16
CA LEU A 123 -10.53 -1.85 0.40
C LEU A 123 -9.83 -0.68 1.08
N ALA A 124 -10.56 0.35 1.50
CA ALA A 124 -10.01 1.52 2.18
C ALA A 124 -9.24 1.13 3.44
N LEU A 125 -9.80 0.20 4.24
CA LEU A 125 -9.15 -0.32 5.44
C LEU A 125 -7.87 -1.10 5.11
N PHE A 126 -7.87 -1.97 4.11
CA PHE A 126 -6.67 -2.69 3.67
C PHE A 126 -5.57 -1.77 3.17
N VAL A 127 -5.91 -0.80 2.32
CA VAL A 127 -4.94 0.09 1.68
C VAL A 127 -4.26 1.02 2.69
N LEU A 128 -4.89 1.30 3.83
CA LEU A 128 -4.31 2.11 4.91
C LEU A 128 -2.93 1.60 5.37
N SER A 129 -2.69 0.30 5.32
CA SER A 129 -1.41 -0.31 5.67
C SER A 129 -0.45 -0.54 4.50
N SER A 130 -0.84 -0.19 3.26
CA SER A 130 -0.09 -0.53 2.04
C SER A 130 1.36 -0.05 2.06
N MET A 131 1.62 1.17 2.56
CA MET A 131 2.98 1.69 2.68
C MET A 131 3.84 0.78 3.58
N PHE A 132 3.32 0.39 4.73
CA PHE A 132 4.04 -0.49 5.66
C PHE A 132 4.26 -1.88 5.08
N GLN A 133 3.29 -2.42 4.35
CA GLN A 133 3.44 -3.69 3.63
C GLN A 133 4.51 -3.61 2.54
N CYS A 134 4.56 -2.53 1.76
CA CYS A 134 5.61 -2.30 0.77
C CYS A 134 7.00 -2.22 1.41
N LEU A 135 7.13 -1.49 2.53
CA LEU A 135 8.38 -1.38 3.28
C LEU A 135 8.80 -2.70 3.91
N LEU A 136 7.83 -3.49 4.41
CA LEU A 136 8.07 -4.82 4.96
C LEU A 136 8.77 -5.74 3.94
N LEU A 137 8.33 -5.73 2.68
CA LEU A 137 8.98 -6.49 1.61
C LEU A 137 10.44 -6.07 1.40
N LEU A 138 10.74 -4.78 1.50
CA LEU A 138 12.09 -4.26 1.41
C LEU A 138 12.93 -4.69 2.63
N PHE A 139 12.43 -4.51 3.86
CA PHE A 139 13.14 -4.89 5.07
C PHE A 139 13.46 -6.38 5.11
N MET A 140 12.50 -7.24 4.75
CA MET A 140 12.73 -8.68 4.66
C MET A 140 13.90 -8.99 3.72
N ARG A 141 13.94 -8.38 2.53
CA ARG A 141 15.04 -8.57 1.58
C ARG A 141 16.35 -7.97 2.08
N GLY A 142 16.31 -6.84 2.77
CA GLY A 142 17.46 -6.26 3.43
C GLY A 142 18.08 -7.21 4.46
N PHE A 143 17.28 -7.80 5.35
CA PHE A 143 17.75 -8.80 6.30
C PHE A 143 18.28 -10.07 5.63
N TYR A 144 17.58 -10.58 4.60
CA TYR A 144 18.03 -11.78 3.88
C TYR A 144 19.35 -11.54 3.12
N SER A 145 19.54 -10.35 2.53
CA SER A 145 20.80 -10.00 1.86
C SER A 145 21.97 -9.90 2.83
N ALA A 146 21.70 -9.57 4.09
CA ALA A 146 22.66 -9.54 5.18
C ALA A 146 22.80 -10.88 5.93
N GLY A 147 22.16 -11.96 5.45
CA GLY A 147 22.25 -13.30 6.04
C GLY A 147 21.37 -13.52 7.28
N PHE A 148 20.62 -12.52 7.74
CA PHE A 148 19.73 -12.63 8.90
C PHE A 148 18.40 -13.29 8.52
N THR A 149 18.31 -14.62 8.64
CA THR A 149 17.07 -15.34 8.33
C THR A 149 16.15 -15.54 9.54
N LYS A 150 16.72 -15.61 10.76
CA LYS A 150 15.97 -15.84 11.99
C LYS A 150 15.16 -14.61 12.43
N LYS A 151 15.72 -13.39 12.29
CA LYS A 151 15.05 -12.15 12.70
C LYS A 151 13.72 -11.93 11.98
N PRO A 152 13.63 -11.99 10.63
CA PRO A 152 12.35 -11.91 9.92
C PRO A 152 11.34 -12.97 10.34
N PHE A 153 11.79 -14.19 10.60
CA PHE A 153 10.90 -15.25 11.06
C PHE A 153 10.22 -14.92 12.37
N PHE A 154 10.99 -14.55 13.41
CA PHE A 154 10.42 -14.22 14.72
C PHE A 154 9.53 -12.98 14.67
N ILE A 155 9.91 -11.94 13.93
CA ILE A 155 9.09 -10.75 13.76
C ILE A 155 7.75 -11.11 13.11
N ASN A 156 7.75 -11.88 12.03
CA ASN A 156 6.52 -12.30 11.38
C ASN A 156 5.67 -13.24 12.24
N LEU A 157 6.28 -14.13 13.04
CA LEU A 157 5.55 -14.98 13.96
C LEU A 157 4.77 -14.14 14.98
N VAL A 158 5.44 -13.19 15.64
CA VAL A 158 4.78 -12.29 16.60
C VAL A 158 3.69 -11.46 15.89
N SER A 159 3.98 -10.94 14.73
CA SER A 159 3.00 -10.13 13.97
C SER A 159 1.78 -10.93 13.53
N THR A 160 1.95 -12.20 13.15
CA THR A 160 0.82 -13.08 12.83
C THR A 160 -0.04 -13.36 14.06
N LEU A 161 0.58 -13.58 15.23
CA LEU A 161 -0.16 -13.72 16.48
C LEU A 161 -0.93 -12.45 16.85
N VAL A 162 -0.30 -11.29 16.73
CA VAL A 162 -0.95 -9.99 16.94
C VAL A 162 -2.12 -9.82 15.99
N MET A 163 -1.97 -10.19 14.71
CA MET A 163 -3.03 -10.12 13.73
C MET A 163 -4.21 -11.04 14.10
N VAL A 164 -3.96 -12.29 14.44
CA VAL A 164 -5.00 -13.27 14.81
C VAL A 164 -5.77 -12.80 16.05
N VAL A 165 -5.04 -12.50 17.13
CA VAL A 165 -5.65 -12.09 18.41
C VAL A 165 -6.33 -10.73 18.28
N GLY A 166 -5.67 -9.76 17.62
CA GLY A 166 -6.20 -8.42 17.42
C GLY A 166 -7.47 -8.41 16.56
N THR A 167 -7.46 -9.15 15.45
CA THR A 167 -8.64 -9.26 14.57
C THR A 167 -9.80 -9.94 15.29
N TRP A 168 -9.54 -11.04 16.00
CA TRP A 168 -10.55 -11.72 16.81
C TRP A 168 -11.12 -10.79 17.88
N GLY A 169 -10.26 -10.05 18.59
CA GLY A 169 -10.68 -9.06 19.58
C GLY A 169 -11.53 -7.94 18.99
N LEU A 170 -11.14 -7.39 17.82
CA LEU A 170 -11.93 -6.35 17.12
C LEU A 170 -13.32 -6.87 16.73
N VAL A 171 -13.41 -8.09 16.22
CA VAL A 171 -14.71 -8.71 15.90
C VAL A 171 -15.57 -8.83 17.16
N LYS A 172 -15.00 -9.26 18.29
CA LYS A 172 -15.73 -9.33 19.58
C LYS A 172 -16.18 -7.95 20.06
N ILE A 173 -15.31 -6.93 19.99
CA ILE A 173 -15.66 -5.56 20.38
C ILE A 173 -16.78 -5.02 19.50
N PHE A 174 -16.75 -5.31 18.19
CA PHE A 174 -17.76 -4.88 17.25
C PHE A 174 -19.16 -5.44 17.57
N TYR A 175 -19.23 -6.70 18.01
CA TYR A 175 -20.49 -7.31 18.43
C TYR A 175 -20.95 -6.86 19.83
N PHE A 176 -20.02 -6.50 20.71
CA PHE A 176 -20.32 -6.13 22.09
C PHE A 176 -20.63 -4.65 22.27
N SER A 177 -19.95 -3.73 21.53
CA SER A 177 -20.11 -2.28 21.67
C SER A 177 -20.88 -1.71 20.47
N GLU A 178 -22.07 -1.15 20.76
CA GLU A 178 -22.87 -0.46 19.75
C GLU A 178 -22.23 0.85 19.29
N GLU A 179 -21.59 1.57 20.21
CA GLU A 179 -20.90 2.83 19.89
C GLU A 179 -19.74 2.59 18.93
N PHE A 180 -18.94 1.55 19.16
CA PHE A 180 -17.85 1.20 18.25
C PHE A 180 -18.37 0.78 16.87
N ARG A 181 -19.43 -0.04 16.83
CA ARG A 181 -20.09 -0.43 15.59
C ARG A 181 -20.59 0.77 14.82
N TYR A 182 -21.32 1.68 15.49
CA TYR A 182 -21.82 2.92 14.89
C TYR A 182 -20.67 3.78 14.38
N PHE A 183 -19.65 4.03 15.19
CA PHE A 183 -18.49 4.83 14.81
C PHE A 183 -17.82 4.31 13.52
N VAL A 184 -17.53 3.02 13.44
CA VAL A 184 -16.88 2.43 12.26
C VAL A 184 -17.80 2.50 11.04
N SER A 185 -19.08 2.19 11.21
CA SER A 185 -20.05 2.21 10.11
C SER A 185 -20.27 3.63 9.57
N ALA A 186 -20.34 4.62 10.45
CA ALA A 186 -20.46 6.05 10.10
C ALA A 186 -19.22 6.56 9.38
N LEU A 187 -18.02 6.25 9.90
CA LEU A 187 -16.75 6.64 9.28
C LEU A 187 -16.62 6.11 7.85
N LEU A 188 -17.12 4.91 7.59
CA LEU A 188 -17.03 4.26 6.29
C LEU A 188 -18.28 4.47 5.40
N LYS A 189 -19.30 5.15 5.93
CA LYS A 189 -20.58 5.43 5.25
C LYS A 189 -21.34 4.15 4.86
N VAL A 190 -21.44 3.22 5.79
CA VAL A 190 -22.10 1.91 5.61
C VAL A 190 -23.09 1.59 6.74
N GLU A 191 -23.65 2.60 7.38
CA GLU A 191 -24.53 2.48 8.56
C GLU A 191 -25.84 1.71 8.25
N ASP A 192 -26.34 1.88 7.05
CA ASP A 192 -27.57 1.28 6.52
C ASP A 192 -27.38 -0.14 5.98
N LEU A 193 -26.14 -0.66 5.98
CA LEU A 193 -25.83 -1.96 5.41
C LEU A 193 -25.77 -3.07 6.46
N SER A 194 -26.25 -4.24 6.09
CA SER A 194 -26.04 -5.46 6.87
C SER A 194 -24.66 -6.06 6.60
N GLY A 195 -24.13 -6.85 7.55
CA GLY A 195 -22.88 -7.57 7.35
C GLY A 195 -21.62 -6.73 7.54
N THR A 196 -21.69 -5.54 8.10
CA THR A 196 -20.55 -4.63 8.32
C THR A 196 -19.49 -5.20 9.26
N ALA A 197 -19.78 -6.27 10.01
CA ALA A 197 -18.79 -6.98 10.84
C ALA A 197 -17.56 -7.47 10.04
N VAL A 198 -17.70 -7.77 8.73
CA VAL A 198 -16.60 -8.17 7.85
C VAL A 198 -15.49 -7.12 7.79
N LEU A 199 -15.81 -5.85 8.02
CA LEU A 199 -14.84 -4.74 8.01
C LEU A 199 -13.82 -4.81 9.14
N MET A 200 -14.10 -5.59 10.19
CA MET A 200 -13.15 -5.82 11.27
C MET A 200 -11.94 -6.67 10.81
N LEU A 201 -12.11 -7.48 9.78
CA LEU A 201 -11.04 -8.31 9.23
C LEU A 201 -9.94 -7.46 8.55
N PRO A 202 -10.26 -6.58 7.57
CA PRO A 202 -9.28 -5.68 6.99
C PRO A 202 -8.73 -4.66 7.99
N LEU A 203 -9.54 -4.21 8.96
CA LEU A 203 -9.07 -3.30 10.01
C LEU A 203 -8.00 -3.98 10.89
N GLY A 204 -8.28 -5.17 11.38
CA GLY A 204 -7.33 -5.95 12.20
C GLY A 204 -6.05 -6.30 11.43
N PHE A 205 -6.19 -6.72 10.17
CA PHE A 205 -5.05 -6.95 9.29
C PHE A 205 -4.19 -5.70 9.11
N SER A 206 -4.81 -4.54 8.90
CA SER A 206 -4.09 -3.29 8.68
C SER A 206 -3.37 -2.80 9.92
N ILE A 207 -4.00 -2.85 11.08
CA ILE A 207 -3.35 -2.53 12.35
C ILE A 207 -2.14 -3.43 12.57
N ALA A 208 -2.29 -4.74 12.40
CA ALA A 208 -1.20 -5.69 12.55
C ALA A 208 -0.07 -5.45 11.53
N SER A 209 -0.40 -5.12 10.28
CA SER A 209 0.58 -4.80 9.24
C SER A 209 1.36 -3.52 9.52
N ILE A 210 0.71 -2.49 10.07
CA ILE A 210 1.37 -1.25 10.51
C ILE A 210 2.33 -1.56 11.66
N ILE A 211 1.86 -2.30 12.67
CA ILE A 211 2.70 -2.71 13.81
C ILE A 211 3.90 -3.54 13.32
N ASN A 212 3.68 -4.50 12.42
CA ASN A 212 4.73 -5.31 11.82
C ASN A 212 5.77 -4.45 11.10
N GLY A 213 5.31 -3.52 10.24
CA GLY A 213 6.19 -2.59 9.53
C GLY A 213 7.02 -1.72 10.47
N LEU A 214 6.42 -1.24 11.57
CA LEU A 214 7.12 -0.48 12.61
C LEU A 214 8.16 -1.34 13.35
N ILE A 215 7.83 -2.58 13.69
CA ILE A 215 8.78 -3.50 14.32
C ILE A 215 9.97 -3.74 13.40
N TYR A 216 9.73 -3.99 12.10
CA TYR A 216 10.80 -4.14 11.11
C TYR A 216 11.64 -2.88 10.96
N TRP A 217 11.02 -1.70 10.96
CA TRP A 217 11.73 -0.41 10.91
C TRP A 217 12.66 -0.25 12.10
N VAL A 218 12.16 -0.47 13.31
CA VAL A 218 12.96 -0.37 14.53
C VAL A 218 14.06 -1.43 14.58
N ALA A 219 13.76 -2.67 14.19
CA ALA A 219 14.73 -3.75 14.12
C ALA A 219 15.85 -3.45 13.12
N PHE A 220 15.50 -2.87 11.95
CA PHE A 220 16.48 -2.48 10.94
C PHE A 220 17.34 -1.30 11.39
N GLU A 221 16.74 -0.27 12.01
CA GLU A 221 17.47 0.87 12.55
C GLU A 221 18.45 0.46 13.66
N ARG A 222 18.06 -0.50 14.52
CA ARG A 222 18.97 -1.02 15.58
C ARG A 222 20.17 -1.76 15.01
N GLU A 223 19.99 -2.48 13.90
CA GLU A 223 21.06 -3.25 13.25
C GLU A 223 21.95 -2.37 12.38
N PHE A 224 21.34 -1.45 11.63
CA PHE A 224 22.00 -0.59 10.63
C PHE A 224 21.74 0.88 10.94
N ARG A 225 22.29 1.36 12.06
CA ARG A 225 22.06 2.70 12.60
C ARG A 225 22.19 3.81 11.56
N GLY A 226 21.26 4.77 11.58
CA GLY A 226 21.25 5.94 10.71
C GLY A 226 20.46 5.77 9.40
N PHE A 227 19.76 4.64 9.22
CA PHE A 227 18.82 4.44 8.11
C PHE A 227 17.67 5.47 8.15
N SER A 228 17.07 5.68 9.32
CA SER A 228 15.89 6.55 9.48
C SER A 228 16.16 8.00 9.10
N ARG A 229 17.37 8.53 9.37
CA ARG A 229 17.73 9.91 9.04
C ARG A 229 17.55 10.25 7.55
N GLY A 230 17.80 9.25 6.68
CA GLY A 230 17.64 9.41 5.23
C GLY A 230 16.19 9.32 4.73
N VAL A 231 15.25 8.85 5.55
CA VAL A 231 13.90 8.45 5.11
C VAL A 231 12.80 9.32 5.72
N VAL A 232 12.98 9.79 6.95
CA VAL A 232 11.95 10.51 7.73
C VAL A 232 11.41 11.74 6.99
N ARG A 233 12.28 12.54 6.37
CA ARG A 233 11.85 13.71 5.60
C ARG A 233 10.91 13.33 4.46
N THR A 234 11.27 12.33 3.68
CA THR A 234 10.43 11.83 2.55
C THR A 234 9.07 11.33 3.05
N PHE A 235 9.02 10.74 4.24
CA PHE A 235 7.76 10.32 4.85
C PHE A 235 6.83 11.51 5.11
N PHE A 236 7.33 12.59 5.74
CA PHE A 236 6.52 13.77 6.02
C PHE A 236 6.14 14.55 4.76
N ASP A 237 7.08 14.72 3.82
CA ASP A 237 6.81 15.35 2.52
C ASP A 237 5.73 14.57 1.75
N GLY A 238 5.86 13.23 1.72
CA GLY A 238 4.90 12.34 1.08
C GLY A 238 3.53 12.34 1.77
N LEU A 239 3.50 12.36 3.10
CA LEU A 239 2.26 12.41 3.87
C LEU A 239 1.50 13.73 3.59
N GLY A 240 2.20 14.87 3.65
CA GLY A 240 1.62 16.17 3.34
C GLY A 240 1.05 16.23 1.92
N ALA A 241 1.81 15.77 0.93
CA ALA A 241 1.34 15.69 -0.45
C ALA A 241 0.11 14.77 -0.58
N SER A 242 0.11 13.62 0.10
CA SER A 242 -0.98 12.65 0.05
C SER A 242 -2.28 13.18 0.64
N VAL A 243 -2.21 13.96 1.73
CA VAL A 243 -3.39 14.60 2.33
C VAL A 243 -4.00 15.61 1.35
N ILE A 244 -3.18 16.44 0.71
CA ILE A 244 -3.65 17.41 -0.28
C ILE A 244 -4.20 16.72 -1.52
N MET A 245 -3.54 15.66 -2.01
CA MET A 245 -4.06 14.84 -3.10
C MET A 245 -5.41 14.22 -2.76
N GLY A 246 -5.55 13.67 -1.57
CA GLY A 246 -6.83 13.11 -1.10
C GLY A 246 -7.94 14.15 -1.03
N ALA A 247 -7.65 15.33 -0.46
CA ALA A 247 -8.60 16.44 -0.41
C ALA A 247 -8.99 16.92 -1.81
N THR A 248 -8.01 17.08 -2.71
CA THR A 248 -8.25 17.49 -4.10
C THR A 248 -9.06 16.45 -4.87
N ALA A 249 -8.77 15.15 -4.69
CA ALA A 249 -9.55 14.07 -5.28
C ALA A 249 -11.00 14.09 -4.79
N TYR A 250 -11.22 14.31 -3.50
CA TYR A 250 -12.57 14.38 -2.92
C TYR A 250 -13.37 15.57 -3.47
N ILE A 251 -12.74 16.76 -3.56
CA ILE A 251 -13.34 17.94 -4.17
C ILE A 251 -13.62 17.67 -5.66
N GLY A 252 -12.67 17.06 -6.38
CA GLY A 252 -12.85 16.67 -7.79
C GLY A 252 -14.06 15.76 -7.99
N LEU A 253 -14.25 14.74 -7.14
CA LEU A 253 -15.44 13.87 -7.20
C LEU A 253 -16.74 14.68 -7.04
N SER A 254 -16.76 15.66 -6.14
CA SER A 254 -17.93 16.52 -5.91
C SER A 254 -18.23 17.44 -7.09
N ILE A 255 -17.18 17.95 -7.76
CA ILE A 255 -17.32 18.81 -8.96
C ILE A 255 -17.83 18.00 -10.16
N PHE A 256 -17.33 16.79 -10.37
CA PHE A 256 -17.73 15.96 -11.50
C PHE A 256 -19.06 15.22 -11.30
N ALA A 257 -19.54 15.08 -10.05
CA ALA A 257 -20.80 14.40 -9.77
C ALA A 257 -22.01 14.97 -10.53
N PRO A 258 -22.25 16.31 -10.61
CA PRO A 258 -23.36 16.85 -11.36
C PRO A 258 -23.13 16.91 -12.88
N LEU A 259 -21.88 16.75 -13.35
CA LEU A 259 -21.51 16.87 -14.77
C LEU A 259 -21.58 15.54 -15.53
N LEU A 260 -21.52 14.43 -14.80
CA LEU A 260 -21.44 13.09 -15.37
C LEU A 260 -22.57 12.22 -14.84
N ASP A 261 -23.12 11.39 -15.71
CA ASP A 261 -24.15 10.42 -15.31
C ASP A 261 -23.54 9.26 -14.52
N THR A 262 -23.58 9.40 -13.20
CA THR A 262 -23.05 8.39 -12.25
C THR A 262 -23.93 7.13 -12.14
N SER A 263 -25.02 7.03 -12.90
CA SER A 263 -25.78 5.78 -13.05
C SER A 263 -25.07 4.80 -14.01
N THR A 264 -24.23 5.32 -14.90
CA THR A 264 -23.50 4.53 -15.90
C THR A 264 -22.08 4.21 -15.44
N LEU A 265 -21.56 3.05 -15.88
CA LEU A 265 -20.17 2.64 -15.60
C LEU A 265 -19.17 3.64 -16.18
N VAL A 266 -19.44 4.15 -17.40
CA VAL A 266 -18.58 5.13 -18.06
C VAL A 266 -18.56 6.46 -17.29
N GLY A 267 -19.70 6.91 -16.79
CA GLY A 267 -19.78 8.13 -15.98
C GLY A 267 -18.99 8.02 -14.68
N ILE A 268 -19.11 6.89 -13.98
CA ILE A 268 -18.34 6.60 -12.76
C ILE A 268 -16.83 6.54 -13.07
N PHE A 269 -16.44 5.90 -14.19
CA PHE A 269 -15.05 5.83 -14.62
C PHE A 269 -14.49 7.21 -14.91
N LEU A 270 -15.19 8.03 -15.72
CA LEU A 270 -14.75 9.38 -16.06
C LEU A 270 -14.68 10.30 -14.83
N GLN A 271 -15.63 10.18 -13.90
CA GLN A 271 -15.60 10.89 -12.63
C GLN A 271 -14.34 10.55 -11.82
N GLY A 272 -14.06 9.26 -11.63
CA GLY A 272 -12.88 8.78 -10.89
C GLY A 272 -11.57 9.16 -11.58
N LEU A 273 -11.50 9.02 -12.92
CA LEU A 273 -10.33 9.39 -13.71
C LEU A 273 -10.05 10.90 -13.65
N GLY A 274 -11.07 11.74 -13.86
CA GLY A 274 -10.94 13.19 -13.81
C GLY A 274 -10.50 13.68 -12.43
N ALA A 275 -11.16 13.21 -11.37
CA ALA A 275 -10.78 13.53 -9.98
C ALA A 275 -9.35 13.05 -9.65
N GLY A 276 -8.99 11.84 -10.10
CA GLY A 276 -7.65 11.28 -9.89
C GLY A 276 -6.57 12.06 -10.60
N LEU A 277 -6.78 12.47 -11.87
CA LEU A 277 -5.81 13.26 -12.62
C LEU A 277 -5.58 14.63 -11.99
N ILE A 278 -6.63 15.34 -11.60
CA ILE A 278 -6.51 16.64 -10.91
C ILE A 278 -5.74 16.46 -9.59
N ALA A 279 -6.03 15.41 -8.82
CA ALA A 279 -5.32 15.13 -7.59
C ALA A 279 -3.84 14.82 -7.82
N ILE A 280 -3.49 14.06 -8.84
CA ILE A 280 -2.08 13.77 -9.20
C ILE A 280 -1.36 15.08 -9.58
N LEU A 281 -1.99 15.95 -10.37
CA LEU A 281 -1.41 17.25 -10.71
C LEU A 281 -1.18 18.12 -9.46
N ALA A 282 -2.16 18.19 -8.56
CA ALA A 282 -2.02 18.88 -7.27
C ALA A 282 -0.87 18.30 -6.43
N GLY A 283 -0.76 16.97 -6.37
CA GLY A 283 0.34 16.29 -5.67
C GLY A 283 1.72 16.60 -6.25
N ILE A 284 1.85 16.63 -7.58
CA ILE A 284 3.10 17.02 -8.24
C ILE A 284 3.47 18.47 -7.90
N VAL A 285 2.51 19.39 -7.91
CA VAL A 285 2.73 20.80 -7.55
C VAL A 285 3.22 20.92 -6.10
N ILE A 286 2.56 20.22 -5.16
CA ILE A 286 2.95 20.25 -3.74
C ILE A 286 4.35 19.65 -3.54
N LEU A 287 4.66 18.50 -4.14
CA LEU A 287 5.98 17.89 -4.05
C LEU A 287 7.07 18.78 -4.67
N PHE A 288 6.73 19.54 -5.70
CA PHE A 288 7.61 20.54 -6.29
C PHE A 288 7.87 21.71 -5.33
N LEU A 289 6.82 22.24 -4.68
CA LEU A 289 6.92 23.30 -3.67
C LEU A 289 7.72 22.86 -2.44
N LEU A 290 7.56 21.61 -2.00
CA LEU A 290 8.33 21.00 -0.91
C LEU A 290 9.78 20.68 -1.31
N LYS A 291 10.17 20.91 -2.58
CA LYS A 291 11.49 20.58 -3.12
C LYS A 291 11.88 19.13 -2.86
N SER A 292 10.94 18.21 -3.11
CA SER A 292 11.16 16.77 -2.95
C SER A 292 12.33 16.30 -3.80
N ARG A 293 13.28 15.60 -3.17
CA ARG A 293 14.45 15.04 -3.85
C ARG A 293 14.03 13.94 -4.84
N GLU A 294 13.06 13.15 -4.49
CA GLU A 294 12.54 12.04 -5.27
C GLU A 294 11.90 12.54 -6.57
N LEU A 295 11.09 13.60 -6.50
CA LEU A 295 10.51 14.22 -7.69
C LEU A 295 11.60 14.78 -8.62
N SER A 296 12.62 15.44 -8.08
CA SER A 296 13.73 15.98 -8.89
C SER A 296 14.54 14.88 -9.58
N LEU A 297 14.75 13.73 -8.93
CA LEU A 297 15.43 12.58 -9.53
C LEU A 297 14.60 11.97 -10.67
N ILE A 298 13.31 11.79 -10.46
CA ILE A 298 12.38 11.29 -11.49
C ILE A 298 12.36 12.24 -12.68
N TRP A 299 12.24 13.54 -12.43
CA TRP A 299 12.24 14.56 -13.48
C TRP A 299 13.53 14.56 -14.30
N GLY A 300 14.69 14.40 -13.63
CA GLY A 300 16.00 14.26 -14.28
C GLY A 300 16.07 13.06 -15.23
N VAL A 301 15.55 11.90 -14.79
CA VAL A 301 15.52 10.68 -15.61
C VAL A 301 14.57 10.82 -16.81
N VAL A 302 13.38 11.37 -16.60
CA VAL A 302 12.38 11.62 -17.68
C VAL A 302 12.97 12.57 -18.72
N ARG A 303 13.51 13.72 -18.28
CA ARG A 303 14.14 14.70 -19.17
C ARG A 303 15.33 14.10 -19.93
N GLY A 304 16.16 13.29 -19.27
CA GLY A 304 17.32 12.63 -19.89
C GLY A 304 16.91 11.62 -20.97
N LYS A 305 15.81 10.88 -20.76
CA LYS A 305 15.34 9.84 -21.68
C LYS A 305 14.56 10.40 -22.90
N PHE A 306 13.80 11.47 -22.69
CA PHE A 306 12.97 12.06 -23.76
C PHE A 306 13.65 13.22 -24.49
N TRP A 307 14.58 13.95 -23.87
CA TRP A 307 15.22 15.13 -24.46
C TRP A 307 16.66 14.92 -24.93
N LYS A 308 17.31 13.82 -24.53
CA LYS A 308 18.61 13.38 -25.04
C LYS A 308 18.47 12.04 -25.75
N ALA A 309 17.76 12.02 -26.87
CA ALA A 309 18.00 11.02 -27.89
C ALA A 309 19.43 11.29 -28.42
N LYS A 310 20.45 10.61 -27.87
CA LYS A 310 21.74 10.52 -28.52
C LYS A 310 21.47 9.84 -29.85
N VAL A 311 21.57 10.62 -30.92
CA VAL A 311 21.85 10.09 -32.27
C VAL A 311 23.11 9.24 -32.07
N ILE A 312 22.96 7.92 -32.20
CA ILE A 312 24.10 7.02 -32.38
C ILE A 312 24.65 7.42 -33.74
N ALA A 313 25.69 8.26 -33.74
CA ALA A 313 26.50 8.46 -34.91
C ALA A 313 27.08 7.09 -35.23
N THR A 314 26.65 6.48 -36.31
CA THR A 314 27.31 5.36 -36.96
C THR A 314 28.74 5.84 -37.26
N ASP A 315 29.71 5.25 -36.58
CA ASP A 315 31.12 5.40 -36.91
C ASP A 315 31.31 4.95 -38.37
N PRO A 316 31.80 5.83 -39.26
CA PRO A 316 32.14 5.42 -40.61
C PRO A 316 33.61 5.06 -40.67
N GLU A 317 34.01 3.92 -40.09
CA GLU A 317 35.32 3.32 -40.36
C GLU A 317 35.28 1.84 -40.07
N ILE A 318 34.91 1.05 -41.06
CA ILE A 318 35.59 -0.21 -41.45
C ILE A 318 35.42 -0.35 -42.95
N VAL A 319 36.39 0.14 -43.70
CA VAL A 319 36.73 -0.36 -45.02
C VAL A 319 38.06 -1.09 -44.90
#